data_3920a543748cc5385664a9de4f005b89
#
_entry.id   3920a543748cc5385664a9de4f005b89
#
_cell.length_a   1.000
_cell.length_b   1.000
_cell.length_c   1.000
_cell.angle_alpha   90.00
_cell.angle_beta   90.00
_cell.angle_gamma   90.00
#
_symmetry.space_group_name_H-M   'P 1'
#
loop_
_entity.id
_entity.type
_entity.pdbx_description
1 polymer ?
#
loop_
_entity_poly.entity_id
_entity_poly.type
_entity_poly.pdbx_seq_one_letter_code
_entity_poly.pdbx_strand_id
1 'polypeptide(L)'
;MRALRAASIAVLAPLLCAQTVNLNDLLASMRKRIETADFRATGHLVWVQPSGVRLSYPITVKARWFPGVLREFVEMGAAARTPGNAPPGARLATHALLEMRPNGQSSISIAHPGDKSPTVLPVEKWSEGPLGPGFGYEDLLEQQYFWTGQASEGKARFGARDCIIVKSTPGPTDRSHYAQVKTWLDPSIGFPVYVEKTVKESGVVKEFTYYGIRHEEGVWSAHQVEVKVRGQSGSTLLILDRGSARANLTLADFSPAQLTKF
;
A
#
# COMPACT_ATOMS: atom_id res chain seq x y z
N MET A 1 -72.43 31.82 10.66
CA MET A 1 -71.80 30.56 10.31
C MET A 1 -70.55 30.83 9.46
N ARG A 2 -69.38 30.74 10.04
CA ARG A 2 -68.04 30.90 9.29
C ARG A 2 -67.42 29.54 9.20
N ALA A 3 -67.25 29.08 7.95
CA ALA A 3 -66.59 27.81 7.68
C ALA A 3 -65.01 28.00 7.70
N LEU A 4 -64.33 27.31 8.61
CA LEU A 4 -62.88 27.17 8.62
C LEU A 4 -62.51 26.20 7.52
N ARG A 5 -61.71 26.69 6.55
CA ARG A 5 -61.00 25.83 5.59
C ARG A 5 -59.65 25.39 6.21
N ALA A 6 -59.50 24.10 6.46
CA ALA A 6 -58.23 23.52 6.85
C ALA A 6 -57.35 23.38 5.60
N ALA A 7 -56.18 24.03 5.60
CA ALA A 7 -55.17 23.85 4.59
C ALA A 7 -54.20 22.71 5.00
N SER A 8 -54.24 21.61 4.25
CA SER A 8 -53.28 20.50 4.42
C SER A 8 -51.94 20.88 3.79
N ILE A 9 -50.93 21.04 4.61
CA ILE A 9 -49.53 21.23 4.15
C ILE A 9 -48.96 19.85 3.91
N ALA A 10 -48.78 19.47 2.64
CA ALA A 10 -48.05 18.27 2.26
C ALA A 10 -46.53 18.54 2.43
N VAL A 11 -45.91 17.92 3.41
CA VAL A 11 -44.44 17.93 3.60
C VAL A 11 -43.87 16.94 2.60
N LEU A 12 -43.31 17.44 1.50
CA LEU A 12 -42.45 16.67 0.62
C LEU A 12 -41.10 16.43 1.34
N ALA A 13 -40.91 15.22 1.89
CA ALA A 13 -39.59 14.78 2.32
C ALA A 13 -38.72 14.59 1.09
N PRO A 14 -37.51 15.20 1.00
CA PRO A 14 -36.61 14.92 -0.06
C PRO A 14 -36.13 13.48 0.06
N LEU A 15 -36.44 12.64 -0.94
CA LEU A 15 -35.77 11.35 -1.13
C LEU A 15 -34.28 11.64 -1.40
N LEU A 16 -33.44 11.55 -0.38
CA LEU A 16 -32.01 11.44 -0.54
C LEU A 16 -31.77 10.11 -1.27
N CYS A 17 -31.63 10.17 -2.59
CA CYS A 17 -31.03 9.07 -3.35
C CYS A 17 -29.62 8.87 -2.84
N ALA A 18 -29.42 7.89 -1.95
CA ALA A 18 -28.10 7.40 -1.62
C ALA A 18 -27.47 6.87 -2.94
N GLN A 19 -26.56 7.65 -3.51
CA GLN A 19 -25.81 7.20 -4.68
C GLN A 19 -25.13 5.89 -4.29
N THR A 20 -25.52 4.80 -4.94
CA THR A 20 -24.80 3.51 -4.84
C THR A 20 -23.48 3.69 -5.56
N VAL A 21 -22.41 3.80 -4.80
CA VAL A 21 -21.06 3.88 -5.39
C VAL A 21 -20.83 2.60 -6.17
N ASN A 22 -20.56 2.73 -7.47
CA ASN A 22 -20.28 1.62 -8.35
C ASN A 22 -18.85 1.09 -8.06
N LEU A 23 -18.73 -0.22 -7.80
CA LEU A 23 -17.44 -0.87 -7.54
C LEU A 23 -16.45 -0.64 -8.69
N ASN A 24 -16.89 -0.70 -9.94
CA ASN A 24 -16.03 -0.51 -11.09
C ASN A 24 -15.45 0.91 -11.16
N ASP A 25 -16.24 1.93 -10.85
CA ASP A 25 -15.79 3.32 -10.83
C ASP A 25 -14.77 3.54 -9.71
N LEU A 26 -15.00 2.93 -8.55
CA LEU A 26 -14.09 2.97 -7.42
C LEU A 26 -12.75 2.32 -7.75
N LEU A 27 -12.77 1.13 -8.33
CA LEU A 27 -11.56 0.43 -8.77
C LEU A 27 -10.83 1.18 -9.90
N ALA A 28 -11.56 1.78 -10.84
CA ALA A 28 -10.99 2.60 -11.89
C ALA A 28 -10.26 3.82 -11.31
N SER A 29 -10.82 4.46 -10.27
CA SER A 29 -10.16 5.55 -9.56
C SER A 29 -8.84 5.10 -8.90
N MET A 30 -8.83 3.93 -8.24
CA MET A 30 -7.63 3.37 -7.63
C MET A 30 -6.55 3.02 -8.66
N ARG A 31 -6.93 2.39 -9.76
CA ARG A 31 -6.02 2.08 -10.87
C ARG A 31 -5.43 3.36 -11.47
N LYS A 32 -6.27 4.36 -11.75
CA LYS A 32 -5.82 5.64 -12.28
C LYS A 32 -4.79 6.31 -11.37
N ARG A 33 -4.96 6.27 -10.05
CA ARG A 33 -3.99 6.79 -9.09
C ARG A 33 -2.61 6.13 -9.27
N ILE A 34 -2.58 4.80 -9.45
CA ILE A 34 -1.35 4.03 -9.66
C ILE A 34 -0.77 4.29 -11.06
N GLU A 35 -1.62 4.34 -12.09
CA GLU A 35 -1.22 4.56 -13.49
C GLU A 35 -0.72 6.00 -13.76
N THR A 36 -0.93 6.91 -12.82
CA THR A 36 -0.38 8.28 -12.87
C THR A 36 0.80 8.49 -11.94
N ALA A 37 1.31 7.44 -11.30
CA ALA A 37 2.42 7.54 -10.37
C ALA A 37 3.70 8.07 -11.05
N ASP A 38 4.28 9.09 -10.46
CA ASP A 38 5.62 9.64 -10.77
C ASP A 38 6.15 10.32 -9.51
N PHE A 39 6.41 9.52 -8.47
CA PHE A 39 6.77 10.08 -7.17
C PHE A 39 8.14 9.61 -6.69
N ARG A 40 8.74 10.44 -5.86
CA ARG A 40 9.90 10.12 -5.03
C ARG A 40 9.60 10.56 -3.60
N ALA A 41 9.89 9.69 -2.65
CA ALA A 41 9.75 10.00 -1.23
C ALA A 41 10.94 9.49 -0.44
N THR A 42 11.27 10.18 0.65
CA THR A 42 12.27 9.75 1.63
C THR A 42 11.61 9.66 2.99
N GLY A 43 12.11 8.79 3.84
CA GLY A 43 11.54 8.56 5.15
C GLY A 43 12.24 7.46 5.92
N HIS A 44 11.48 6.76 6.74
CA HIS A 44 11.98 5.72 7.61
C HIS A 44 11.07 4.50 7.60
N LEU A 45 11.67 3.33 7.58
CA LEU A 45 11.02 2.07 7.88
C LEU A 45 11.40 1.70 9.33
N VAL A 46 10.43 1.66 10.23
CA VAL A 46 10.67 1.43 11.66
C VAL A 46 10.08 0.09 12.08
N TRP A 47 10.94 -0.83 12.51
CA TRP A 47 10.50 -2.08 13.10
C TRP A 47 10.37 -1.92 14.62
N VAL A 48 9.14 -2.06 15.13
CA VAL A 48 8.81 -2.11 16.54
C VAL A 48 8.77 -3.58 16.96
N GLN A 49 9.78 -4.05 17.66
CA GLN A 49 9.88 -5.44 18.13
C GLN A 49 8.86 -5.72 19.25
N PRO A 50 8.51 -7.00 19.51
CA PRO A 50 7.65 -7.37 20.64
C PRO A 50 8.15 -6.87 22.00
N SER A 51 9.47 -6.72 22.16
CA SER A 51 10.12 -6.14 23.33
C SER A 51 9.94 -4.62 23.49
N GLY A 52 9.36 -3.94 22.49
CA GLY A 52 9.26 -2.49 22.42
C GLY A 52 10.50 -1.79 21.85
N VAL A 53 11.57 -2.50 21.55
CA VAL A 53 12.76 -1.96 20.89
C VAL A 53 12.36 -1.50 19.46
N ARG A 54 12.84 -0.30 19.08
CA ARG A 54 12.60 0.27 17.77
C ARG A 54 13.88 0.32 16.97
N LEU A 55 13.87 -0.25 15.78
CA LEU A 55 14.95 -0.18 14.80
C LEU A 55 14.48 0.66 13.62
N SER A 56 15.17 1.76 13.35
CA SER A 56 14.83 2.68 12.28
C SER A 56 15.84 2.56 11.15
N TYR A 57 15.33 2.47 9.93
CA TYR A 57 16.09 2.32 8.68
C TYR A 57 15.69 3.45 7.75
N PRO A 58 16.63 4.26 7.24
CA PRO A 58 16.30 5.26 6.24
C PRO A 58 15.82 4.55 4.97
N ILE A 59 14.80 5.11 4.34
CA ILE A 59 14.24 4.59 3.11
C ILE A 59 14.07 5.69 2.07
N THR A 60 14.37 5.37 0.81
CA THR A 60 13.96 6.16 -0.35
C THR A 60 13.11 5.28 -1.24
N VAL A 61 11.96 5.79 -1.65
CA VAL A 61 11.05 5.14 -2.59
C VAL A 61 10.92 6.01 -3.82
N LYS A 62 11.09 5.43 -5.00
CA LYS A 62 10.84 6.03 -6.30
C LYS A 62 9.84 5.15 -7.02
N ALA A 63 8.76 5.71 -7.55
CA ALA A 63 7.83 4.94 -8.35
C ALA A 63 7.34 5.74 -9.55
N ARG A 64 7.26 5.08 -10.71
CA ARG A 64 6.70 5.64 -11.92
C ARG A 64 5.98 4.59 -12.75
N TRP A 65 4.82 4.99 -13.26
CA TRP A 65 4.13 4.23 -14.27
C TRP A 65 4.73 4.50 -15.66
N PHE A 66 5.16 3.44 -16.31
CA PHE A 66 5.55 3.42 -17.72
C PHE A 66 4.48 2.69 -18.52
N PRO A 67 4.46 2.76 -19.86
CA PRO A 67 3.44 2.03 -20.63
C PRO A 67 3.36 0.54 -20.24
N GLY A 68 2.28 0.15 -19.56
CA GLY A 68 1.98 -1.20 -19.14
C GLY A 68 2.74 -1.73 -17.92
N VAL A 69 3.52 -0.91 -17.20
CA VAL A 69 4.25 -1.35 -16.00
C VAL A 69 4.46 -0.22 -15.00
N LEU A 70 4.12 -0.46 -13.72
CA LEU A 70 4.64 0.34 -12.62
C LEU A 70 6.05 -0.18 -12.28
N ARG A 71 7.02 0.71 -12.20
CA ARG A 71 8.31 0.43 -11.59
C ARG A 71 8.45 1.17 -10.29
N GLU A 72 8.83 0.44 -9.26
CA GLU A 72 9.13 0.98 -7.95
C GLU A 72 10.54 0.56 -7.55
N PHE A 73 11.36 1.53 -7.17
CA PHE A 73 12.72 1.32 -6.70
C PHE A 73 12.82 1.78 -5.25
N VAL A 74 13.23 0.87 -4.37
CA VAL A 74 13.33 1.09 -2.94
C VAL A 74 14.77 0.94 -2.51
N GLU A 75 15.30 1.98 -1.88
CA GLU A 75 16.61 1.99 -1.24
C GLU A 75 16.38 1.99 0.27
N MET A 76 16.72 0.93 0.96
CA MET A 76 16.71 0.84 2.41
C MET A 76 18.15 0.82 2.93
N GLY A 77 18.52 1.84 3.71
CA GLY A 77 19.81 1.90 4.37
C GLY A 77 19.93 0.89 5.51
N ALA A 78 21.14 0.74 6.05
CA ALA A 78 21.34 -0.01 7.29
C ALA A 78 20.73 0.75 8.48
N ALA A 79 20.35 0.03 9.55
CA ALA A 79 19.92 0.66 10.80
C ALA A 79 21.00 1.62 11.30
N ALA A 80 20.58 2.77 11.83
CA ALA A 80 21.50 3.71 12.48
C ALA A 80 22.23 2.94 13.61
N ARG A 81 23.55 2.85 13.51
CA ARG A 81 24.38 2.19 14.53
C ARG A 81 24.45 3.09 15.74
N THR A 82 24.00 2.61 16.90
CA THR A 82 24.53 3.11 18.16
C THR A 82 25.99 2.65 18.23
N PRO A 83 26.96 3.55 18.57
CA PRO A 83 28.36 3.13 18.67
C PRO A 83 28.51 1.92 19.61
N GLY A 84 29.00 0.81 19.09
CA GLY A 84 29.36 -0.36 19.88
C GLY A 84 28.77 -1.71 19.48
N ASN A 85 27.48 -1.83 19.15
CA ASN A 85 26.86 -3.09 18.73
C ASN A 85 25.66 -2.86 17.82
N ALA A 86 25.58 -3.60 16.71
CA ALA A 86 24.34 -3.68 15.96
C ALA A 86 23.27 -4.35 16.87
N PRO A 87 22.09 -3.75 17.06
CA PRO A 87 21.05 -4.34 17.88
C PRO A 87 20.62 -5.70 17.30
N PRO A 88 20.19 -6.65 18.15
CA PRO A 88 19.69 -7.95 17.67
C PRO A 88 18.61 -7.75 16.60
N GLY A 89 18.76 -8.45 15.48
CA GLY A 89 17.84 -8.36 14.34
C GLY A 89 18.08 -7.18 13.37
N ALA A 90 19.14 -6.39 13.55
CA ALA A 90 19.54 -5.37 12.58
C ALA A 90 19.78 -6.01 11.21
N ARG A 91 19.24 -5.39 10.16
CA ARG A 91 19.32 -5.86 8.77
C ARG A 91 20.36 -5.09 7.98
N LEU A 92 20.88 -5.74 6.95
CA LEU A 92 21.76 -5.09 5.97
C LEU A 92 20.96 -4.10 5.13
N ALA A 93 21.66 -3.11 4.56
CA ALA A 93 21.09 -2.29 3.51
C ALA A 93 20.55 -3.18 2.37
N THR A 94 19.45 -2.78 1.77
CA THR A 94 18.81 -3.54 0.69
C THR A 94 18.27 -2.58 -0.34
N HIS A 95 18.57 -2.85 -1.62
CA HIS A 95 17.86 -2.23 -2.72
C HIS A 95 16.88 -3.23 -3.31
N ALA A 96 15.69 -2.75 -3.69
CA ALA A 96 14.68 -3.55 -4.35
C ALA A 96 14.13 -2.83 -5.58
N LEU A 97 13.97 -3.54 -6.68
CA LEU A 97 13.24 -3.11 -7.87
C LEU A 97 12.01 -4.00 -8.02
N LEU A 98 10.85 -3.36 -7.95
CA LEU A 98 9.56 -4.01 -8.11
C LEU A 98 8.96 -3.58 -9.45
N GLU A 99 8.49 -4.55 -10.21
CA GLU A 99 7.75 -4.31 -11.45
C GLU A 99 6.36 -4.92 -11.32
N MET A 100 5.32 -4.09 -11.37
CA MET A 100 3.94 -4.52 -11.35
C MET A 100 3.32 -4.33 -12.73
N ARG A 101 2.73 -5.40 -13.27
CA ARG A 101 2.03 -5.40 -14.55
C ARG A 101 0.56 -5.79 -14.35
N PRO A 102 -0.38 -5.09 -14.98
CA PRO A 102 -1.81 -5.40 -14.87
C PRO A 102 -2.19 -6.81 -15.34
N ASN A 103 -1.33 -7.45 -16.14
CA ASN A 103 -1.54 -8.83 -16.62
C ASN A 103 -1.03 -9.91 -15.64
N GLY A 104 -0.72 -9.53 -14.40
CA GLY A 104 -0.26 -10.46 -13.37
C GLY A 104 1.22 -10.86 -13.43
N GLN A 105 1.99 -10.39 -14.42
CA GLN A 105 3.41 -10.71 -14.61
C GLN A 105 4.34 -9.79 -13.80
N SER A 106 4.04 -9.64 -12.50
CA SER A 106 4.87 -8.85 -11.59
C SER A 106 6.18 -9.56 -11.25
N SER A 107 7.22 -8.80 -10.90
CA SER A 107 8.53 -9.32 -10.49
C SER A 107 9.16 -8.45 -9.41
N ILE A 108 9.99 -9.06 -8.56
CA ILE A 108 10.74 -8.39 -7.52
C ILE A 108 12.19 -8.84 -7.61
N SER A 109 13.11 -7.89 -7.74
CA SER A 109 14.55 -8.10 -7.74
C SER A 109 15.18 -7.35 -6.57
N ILE A 110 16.11 -7.98 -5.88
CA ILE A 110 16.81 -7.37 -4.73
C ILE A 110 18.32 -7.46 -4.90
N ALA A 111 19.03 -6.58 -4.19
CA ALA A 111 20.48 -6.69 -4.00
C ALA A 111 20.86 -6.19 -2.60
N HIS A 112 22.01 -6.67 -2.13
CA HIS A 112 22.65 -6.26 -0.89
C HIS A 112 24.07 -5.72 -1.18
N PRO A 113 24.69 -4.99 -0.25
CA PRO A 113 26.05 -4.54 -0.40
C PRO A 113 27.00 -5.70 -0.68
N GLY A 114 27.77 -5.58 -1.76
CA GLY A 114 28.72 -6.62 -2.21
C GLY A 114 28.18 -7.60 -3.25
N ASP A 115 26.87 -7.59 -3.54
CA ASP A 115 26.30 -8.40 -4.62
C ASP A 115 26.82 -7.92 -5.99
N LYS A 116 27.25 -8.86 -6.82
CA LYS A 116 27.70 -8.57 -8.19
C LYS A 116 26.54 -8.39 -9.16
N SER A 117 25.40 -8.99 -8.85
CA SER A 117 24.19 -8.93 -9.65
C SER A 117 22.94 -9.03 -8.76
N PRO A 118 21.82 -8.42 -9.17
CA PRO A 118 20.56 -8.57 -8.45
C PRO A 118 20.04 -10.00 -8.47
N THR A 119 19.31 -10.37 -7.41
CA THR A 119 18.59 -11.64 -7.31
C THR A 119 17.12 -11.41 -7.58
N VAL A 120 16.55 -12.14 -8.53
CA VAL A 120 15.08 -12.17 -8.74
C VAL A 120 14.46 -13.07 -7.68
N LEU A 121 13.55 -12.52 -6.88
CA LEU A 121 12.86 -13.28 -5.84
C LEU A 121 11.77 -14.18 -6.45
N PRO A 122 11.72 -15.46 -6.11
CA PRO A 122 10.56 -16.29 -6.39
C PRO A 122 9.35 -15.81 -5.56
N VAL A 123 8.13 -16.10 -6.03
CA VAL A 123 6.88 -15.58 -5.43
C VAL A 123 6.74 -15.99 -3.95
N GLU A 124 7.21 -17.16 -3.60
CA GLU A 124 7.18 -17.71 -2.23
C GLU A 124 7.98 -16.84 -1.24
N LYS A 125 8.95 -16.08 -1.76
CA LYS A 125 9.79 -15.15 -0.96
C LYS A 125 9.29 -13.71 -0.96
N TRP A 126 8.22 -13.40 -1.65
CA TRP A 126 7.68 -12.02 -1.69
C TRP A 126 7.10 -11.57 -0.34
N SER A 127 6.72 -12.52 0.51
CA SER A 127 6.30 -12.24 1.88
C SER A 127 7.47 -11.91 2.81
N GLU A 128 8.68 -12.35 2.45
CA GLU A 128 9.89 -11.96 3.16
C GLU A 128 10.11 -10.46 2.95
N GLY A 129 10.59 -9.80 3.96
CA GLY A 129 10.80 -8.37 3.88
C GLY A 129 12.15 -7.96 4.46
N PRO A 130 12.57 -6.74 4.17
CA PRO A 130 13.80 -6.21 4.73
C PRO A 130 13.75 -6.10 6.25
N LEU A 131 12.55 -6.06 6.85
CA LEU A 131 12.35 -5.85 8.29
C LEU A 131 11.41 -6.87 8.94
N GLY A 132 11.81 -8.11 9.03
CA GLY A 132 11.03 -9.08 9.80
C GLY A 132 9.64 -9.41 9.24
N PRO A 133 8.77 -10.06 10.02
CA PRO A 133 7.61 -10.79 9.50
C PRO A 133 6.42 -9.92 9.09
N GLY A 134 6.34 -8.67 9.49
CA GLY A 134 5.15 -7.84 9.25
C GLY A 134 5.07 -7.27 7.85
N PHE A 135 6.18 -6.81 7.27
CA PHE A 135 6.22 -6.05 6.03
C PHE A 135 7.07 -6.76 4.98
N GLY A 136 6.43 -7.32 3.96
CA GLY A 136 7.09 -8.01 2.86
C GLY A 136 7.35 -7.11 1.65
N TYR A 137 8.16 -7.58 0.71
CA TYR A 137 8.42 -6.83 -0.52
C TYR A 137 7.15 -6.59 -1.34
N GLU A 138 6.25 -7.57 -1.43
CA GLU A 138 4.96 -7.40 -2.13
C GLU A 138 4.05 -6.35 -1.49
N ASP A 139 4.28 -6.00 -0.21
CA ASP A 139 3.46 -5.01 0.49
C ASP A 139 3.67 -3.58 -0.03
N LEU A 140 4.76 -3.33 -0.74
CA LEU A 140 5.03 -2.08 -1.44
C LEU A 140 4.14 -1.93 -2.69
N LEU A 141 3.68 -3.04 -3.29
CA LEU A 141 2.83 -3.04 -4.48
C LEU A 141 1.34 -3.04 -4.11
N GLU A 142 0.58 -2.24 -4.79
CA GLU A 142 -0.89 -2.22 -4.68
C GLU A 142 -1.55 -3.00 -5.83
N GLN A 143 -0.97 -4.15 -6.22
CA GLN A 143 -1.39 -4.93 -7.37
C GLN A 143 -2.81 -5.53 -7.25
N GLN A 144 -3.35 -5.64 -6.03
CA GLN A 144 -4.68 -6.18 -5.77
C GLN A 144 -5.80 -5.45 -6.51
N TYR A 145 -5.63 -4.19 -6.87
CA TYR A 145 -6.63 -3.45 -7.64
C TYR A 145 -6.71 -3.86 -9.12
N PHE A 146 -5.70 -4.57 -9.61
CA PHE A 146 -5.63 -5.09 -10.98
C PHE A 146 -6.04 -6.56 -11.10
N TRP A 147 -6.20 -7.27 -9.97
CA TRP A 147 -6.64 -8.66 -10.00
C TRP A 147 -8.05 -8.82 -10.58
N THR A 148 -8.34 -9.99 -11.13
CA THR A 148 -9.63 -10.26 -11.79
C THR A 148 -10.78 -10.52 -10.82
N GLY A 149 -10.48 -11.07 -9.65
CA GLY A 149 -11.49 -11.36 -8.61
C GLY A 149 -11.76 -10.13 -7.76
N GLN A 150 -12.79 -9.34 -8.10
CA GLN A 150 -13.20 -8.15 -7.37
C GLN A 150 -14.64 -8.26 -6.88
N ALA A 151 -14.88 -8.02 -5.60
CA ALA A 151 -16.23 -8.01 -5.03
C ALA A 151 -16.37 -6.91 -3.97
N SER A 152 -17.56 -6.30 -3.89
CA SER A 152 -17.91 -5.44 -2.76
C SER A 152 -18.47 -6.29 -1.62
N GLU A 153 -17.92 -6.15 -0.42
CA GLU A 153 -18.46 -6.77 0.80
C GLU A 153 -19.35 -5.79 1.60
N GLY A 154 -19.77 -4.67 0.97
CA GLY A 154 -20.69 -3.71 1.56
C GLY A 154 -20.00 -2.47 2.12
N LYS A 155 -20.72 -1.77 2.99
CA LYS A 155 -20.28 -0.54 3.63
C LYS A 155 -19.85 -0.82 5.06
N ALA A 156 -18.79 -0.14 5.51
CA ALA A 156 -18.34 -0.17 6.88
C ALA A 156 -17.79 1.19 7.29
N ARG A 157 -17.69 1.40 8.58
CA ARG A 157 -17.05 2.59 9.13
C ARG A 157 -15.67 2.22 9.68
N PHE A 158 -14.64 3.00 9.33
CA PHE A 158 -13.31 2.88 9.91
C PHE A 158 -12.91 4.22 10.53
N GLY A 159 -12.83 4.26 11.86
CA GLY A 159 -12.69 5.52 12.58
C GLY A 159 -13.86 6.47 12.27
N ALA A 160 -13.56 7.67 11.78
CA ALA A 160 -14.54 8.68 11.40
C ALA A 160 -14.95 8.60 9.91
N ARG A 161 -14.45 7.62 9.13
CA ARG A 161 -14.66 7.54 7.69
C ARG A 161 -15.66 6.46 7.30
N ASP A 162 -16.57 6.80 6.41
CA ASP A 162 -17.47 5.84 5.77
C ASP A 162 -16.72 5.19 4.60
N CYS A 163 -16.67 3.86 4.59
CA CYS A 163 -15.88 3.09 3.65
C CYS A 163 -16.73 2.09 2.88
N ILE A 164 -16.24 1.68 1.72
CA ILE A 164 -16.69 0.50 1.00
C ILE A 164 -15.60 -0.55 1.17
N ILE A 165 -16.00 -1.76 1.59
CA ILE A 165 -15.07 -2.89 1.67
C ILE A 165 -15.01 -3.53 0.29
N VAL A 166 -13.80 -3.53 -0.29
CA VAL A 166 -13.50 -4.24 -1.54
C VAL A 166 -12.66 -5.46 -1.21
N LYS A 167 -13.16 -6.63 -1.60
CA LYS A 167 -12.42 -7.88 -1.58
C LYS A 167 -11.79 -8.13 -2.95
N SER A 168 -10.47 -8.25 -2.98
CA SER A 168 -9.70 -8.57 -4.17
C SER A 168 -9.10 -9.97 -4.02
N THR A 169 -9.24 -10.83 -5.04
CA THR A 169 -8.72 -12.19 -5.07
C THR A 169 -7.88 -12.36 -6.34
N PRO A 170 -6.63 -12.85 -6.24
CA PRO A 170 -5.80 -13.05 -7.41
C PRO A 170 -6.39 -14.14 -8.33
N GLY A 171 -6.34 -13.88 -9.63
CA GLY A 171 -6.67 -14.87 -10.65
C GLY A 171 -5.53 -15.86 -10.90
N PRO A 172 -5.73 -16.85 -11.80
CA PRO A 172 -4.74 -17.90 -12.05
C PRO A 172 -3.39 -17.40 -12.57
N THR A 173 -3.38 -16.26 -13.25
CA THR A 173 -2.16 -15.65 -13.81
C THR A 173 -1.52 -14.62 -12.90
N ASP A 174 -2.22 -14.20 -11.83
CA ASP A 174 -1.73 -13.19 -10.90
C ASP A 174 -0.68 -13.79 -9.96
N ARG A 175 0.52 -13.22 -10.01
CA ARG A 175 1.61 -13.60 -9.10
C ARG A 175 1.45 -12.86 -7.79
N SER A 176 1.15 -13.58 -6.73
CA SER A 176 1.02 -13.04 -5.37
C SER A 176 1.15 -14.15 -4.35
N HIS A 177 1.69 -13.84 -3.17
CA HIS A 177 1.64 -14.75 -2.02
C HIS A 177 0.36 -14.57 -1.17
N TYR A 178 -0.49 -13.61 -1.53
CA TYR A 178 -1.77 -13.38 -0.85
C TYR A 178 -2.90 -14.20 -1.47
N ALA A 179 -3.75 -14.81 -0.62
CA ALA A 179 -4.98 -15.48 -1.03
C ALA A 179 -6.10 -14.47 -1.33
N GLN A 180 -6.14 -13.39 -0.55
CA GLN A 180 -7.09 -12.31 -0.72
C GLN A 180 -6.59 -11.03 -0.05
N VAL A 181 -7.10 -9.91 -0.50
CA VAL A 181 -6.93 -8.60 0.11
C VAL A 181 -8.30 -7.97 0.31
N LYS A 182 -8.58 -7.48 1.53
CA LYS A 182 -9.77 -6.67 1.82
C LYS A 182 -9.31 -5.24 2.06
N THR A 183 -9.92 -4.30 1.36
CA THR A 183 -9.58 -2.89 1.44
C THR A 183 -10.78 -2.08 1.85
N TRP A 184 -10.66 -1.31 2.93
CA TRP A 184 -11.61 -0.27 3.32
C TRP A 184 -11.25 1.00 2.56
N LEU A 185 -12.00 1.26 1.50
CA LEU A 185 -11.83 2.44 0.65
C LEU A 185 -12.77 3.54 1.09
N ASP A 186 -12.24 4.73 1.35
CA ASP A 186 -13.03 5.95 1.50
C ASP A 186 -13.40 6.46 0.10
N PRO A 187 -14.68 6.35 -0.31
CA PRO A 187 -15.08 6.71 -1.66
C PRO A 187 -15.03 8.22 -1.93
N SER A 188 -15.01 9.06 -0.88
CA SER A 188 -14.96 10.51 -1.03
C SER A 188 -13.60 11.02 -1.51
N ILE A 189 -12.55 10.26 -1.23
CA ILE A 189 -11.17 10.59 -1.58
C ILE A 189 -10.50 9.55 -2.49
N GLY A 190 -11.17 8.41 -2.73
CA GLY A 190 -10.59 7.32 -3.53
C GLY A 190 -9.28 6.78 -2.96
N PHE A 191 -9.20 6.60 -1.63
CA PHE A 191 -7.96 6.18 -0.96
C PHE A 191 -8.24 5.11 0.11
N PRO A 192 -7.35 4.09 0.28
CA PRO A 192 -7.47 3.11 1.34
C PRO A 192 -7.19 3.73 2.71
N VAL A 193 -7.99 3.36 3.71
CA VAL A 193 -7.78 3.77 5.10
C VAL A 193 -7.35 2.60 5.98
N TYR A 194 -7.71 1.39 5.58
CA TYR A 194 -7.33 0.15 6.22
C TYR A 194 -7.34 -0.99 5.20
N VAL A 195 -6.39 -1.92 5.33
CA VAL A 195 -6.28 -3.08 4.43
C VAL A 195 -5.94 -4.32 5.23
N GLU A 196 -6.61 -5.43 4.95
CA GLU A 196 -6.26 -6.77 5.43
C GLU A 196 -5.75 -7.61 4.27
N LYS A 197 -4.57 -8.20 4.43
CA LYS A 197 -3.99 -9.12 3.44
C LYS A 197 -3.83 -10.50 4.07
N THR A 198 -4.45 -11.52 3.48
CA THR A 198 -4.37 -12.91 3.96
C THR A 198 -3.33 -13.69 3.17
N VAL A 199 -2.31 -14.21 3.84
CA VAL A 199 -1.26 -15.04 3.24
C VAL A 199 -1.80 -16.40 2.82
N LYS A 200 -1.50 -16.87 1.60
CA LYS A 200 -2.05 -18.10 1.02
C LYS A 200 -1.83 -19.34 1.88
N GLU A 201 -0.61 -19.62 2.22
CA GLU A 201 -0.24 -20.91 2.83
C GLU A 201 -0.53 -20.96 4.33
N SER A 202 -0.29 -19.86 5.02
CA SER A 202 -0.40 -19.80 6.47
C SER A 202 -1.75 -19.32 6.99
N GLY A 203 -2.56 -18.68 6.15
CA GLY A 203 -3.77 -17.97 6.59
C GLY A 203 -3.52 -16.76 7.47
N VAL A 204 -2.26 -16.40 7.70
CA VAL A 204 -1.88 -15.23 8.51
C VAL A 204 -2.44 -13.97 7.88
N VAL A 205 -3.02 -13.10 8.72
CA VAL A 205 -3.56 -11.82 8.29
C VAL A 205 -2.61 -10.70 8.68
N LYS A 206 -2.21 -9.90 7.69
CA LYS A 206 -1.49 -8.65 7.90
C LYS A 206 -2.49 -7.49 7.80
N GLU A 207 -2.38 -6.56 8.73
CA GLU A 207 -3.28 -5.41 8.89
C GLU A 207 -2.50 -4.13 8.64
N PHE A 208 -2.97 -3.33 7.67
CA PHE A 208 -2.35 -2.07 7.27
C PHE A 208 -3.27 -0.92 7.65
N THR A 209 -2.80 -0.01 8.47
CA THR A 209 -3.54 1.20 8.85
C THR A 209 -2.83 2.43 8.32
N TYR A 210 -3.56 3.29 7.63
CA TYR A 210 -3.04 4.49 6.99
C TYR A 210 -3.35 5.72 7.85
N TYR A 211 -2.30 6.48 8.21
CA TYR A 211 -2.39 7.67 9.06
C TYR A 211 -1.90 8.91 8.33
N GLY A 212 -2.42 10.08 8.77
CA GLY A 212 -2.02 11.35 8.19
C GLY A 212 -2.33 11.44 6.68
N ILE A 213 -3.51 10.94 6.28
CA ILE A 213 -3.95 10.98 4.89
C ILE A 213 -4.17 12.44 4.50
N ARG A 214 -3.50 12.87 3.42
CA ARG A 214 -3.47 14.26 2.95
C ARG A 214 -3.48 14.32 1.43
N HIS A 215 -3.93 15.45 0.90
CA HIS A 215 -3.95 15.74 -0.53
C HIS A 215 -2.89 16.78 -0.86
N GLU A 216 -1.84 16.37 -1.56
CA GLU A 216 -0.72 17.23 -1.93
C GLU A 216 -0.35 16.98 -3.39
N GLU A 217 0.03 18.03 -4.12
CA GLU A 217 0.40 17.98 -5.55
C GLU A 217 -0.63 17.28 -6.46
N GLY A 218 -1.91 17.29 -6.04
CA GLY A 218 -3.01 16.67 -6.81
C GLY A 218 -3.22 15.18 -6.52
N VAL A 219 -2.50 14.59 -5.56
CA VAL A 219 -2.64 13.18 -5.18
C VAL A 219 -2.93 13.02 -3.68
N TRP A 220 -3.71 11.98 -3.35
CA TRP A 220 -3.88 11.55 -1.97
C TRP A 220 -2.75 10.61 -1.57
N SER A 221 -2.18 10.83 -0.39
CA SER A 221 -1.12 10.01 0.18
C SER A 221 -1.29 9.87 1.68
N ALA A 222 -0.67 8.85 2.29
CA ALA A 222 -0.56 8.71 3.74
C ALA A 222 0.85 9.12 4.19
N HIS A 223 0.95 9.84 5.30
CA HIS A 223 2.23 10.14 5.93
C HIS A 223 2.84 8.89 6.57
N GLN A 224 2.00 8.01 7.13
CA GLN A 224 2.45 6.79 7.80
C GLN A 224 1.53 5.61 7.45
N VAL A 225 2.14 4.45 7.26
CA VAL A 225 1.45 3.15 7.19
C VAL A 225 1.98 2.28 8.31
N GLU A 226 1.09 1.80 9.19
CA GLU A 226 1.42 0.81 10.20
C GLU A 226 1.00 -0.58 9.73
N VAL A 227 1.89 -1.54 9.83
CA VAL A 227 1.63 -2.95 9.50
C VAL A 227 1.76 -3.80 10.74
N LYS A 228 0.70 -4.55 11.04
CA LYS A 228 0.63 -5.54 12.12
C LYS A 228 0.32 -6.92 11.56
N VAL A 229 0.85 -7.93 12.20
CA VAL A 229 0.44 -9.32 11.97
C VAL A 229 -0.58 -9.68 13.05
N ARG A 230 -1.79 -10.07 12.64
CA ARG A 230 -2.88 -10.40 13.56
C ARG A 230 -2.44 -11.49 14.55
N GLY A 231 -2.63 -11.26 15.85
CA GLY A 231 -2.23 -12.18 16.89
C GLY A 231 -0.74 -12.14 17.27
N GLN A 232 0.06 -11.26 16.66
CA GLN A 232 1.46 -11.06 17.01
C GLN A 232 1.71 -9.69 17.64
N SER A 233 2.69 -9.62 18.53
CA SER A 233 3.16 -8.35 19.11
C SER A 233 4.17 -7.67 18.18
N GLY A 234 4.24 -6.35 18.28
CA GLY A 234 5.10 -5.53 17.44
C GLY A 234 4.42 -5.04 16.17
N SER A 235 5.08 -4.17 15.43
CA SER A 235 4.59 -3.62 14.16
C SER A 235 5.73 -3.11 13.31
N THR A 236 5.46 -2.86 12.03
CA THR A 236 6.36 -2.12 11.14
C THR A 236 5.67 -0.83 10.70
N LEU A 237 6.38 0.28 10.78
CA LEU A 237 5.90 1.59 10.35
C LEU A 237 6.69 2.02 9.11
N LEU A 238 5.99 2.32 8.03
CA LEU A 238 6.55 3.10 6.92
C LEU A 238 6.15 4.56 7.15
N ILE A 239 7.13 5.42 7.36
CA ILE A 239 6.94 6.86 7.61
C ILE A 239 7.58 7.61 6.46
N LEU A 240 6.83 8.45 5.76
CA LEU A 240 7.31 9.27 4.65
C LEU A 240 7.44 10.72 5.13
N ASP A 241 8.68 11.19 5.28
CA ASP A 241 8.99 12.53 5.81
C ASP A 241 8.86 13.61 4.73
N ARG A 242 9.36 13.31 3.53
CA ARG A 242 9.37 14.22 2.39
C ARG A 242 9.08 13.46 1.10
N GLY A 243 8.37 14.09 0.19
CA GLY A 243 8.07 13.49 -1.12
C GLY A 243 7.67 14.55 -2.15
N SER A 244 7.68 14.15 -3.42
CA SER A 244 7.07 14.86 -4.53
C SER A 244 6.34 13.85 -5.41
N ALA A 245 5.13 14.22 -5.83
CA ALA A 245 4.32 13.46 -6.78
C ALA A 245 4.60 13.86 -8.25
N ARG A 246 5.63 14.67 -8.48
CA ARG A 246 6.10 15.13 -9.80
C ARG A 246 7.61 15.02 -9.91
N ALA A 247 8.13 13.83 -9.67
CA ALA A 247 9.57 13.60 -9.57
C ALA A 247 10.28 13.56 -10.93
N ASN A 248 9.53 13.48 -12.04
CA ASN A 248 10.03 13.39 -13.41
C ASN A 248 11.05 12.25 -13.60
N LEU A 249 10.75 11.10 -13.00
CA LEU A 249 11.62 9.93 -13.05
C LEU A 249 11.72 9.38 -14.48
N THR A 250 12.83 8.75 -14.80
CA THR A 250 13.12 8.16 -16.12
C THR A 250 13.39 6.66 -16.00
N LEU A 251 13.51 5.94 -17.10
CA LEU A 251 13.90 4.52 -17.08
C LEU A 251 15.26 4.29 -16.45
N ALA A 252 16.16 5.28 -16.51
CA ALA A 252 17.49 5.18 -15.90
C ALA A 252 17.45 5.08 -14.37
N ASP A 253 16.39 5.66 -13.73
CA ASP A 253 16.18 5.61 -12.29
C ASP A 253 15.81 4.20 -11.79
N PHE A 254 15.39 3.33 -12.71
CA PHE A 254 14.92 1.96 -12.44
C PHE A 254 15.76 0.89 -13.13
N SER A 255 16.99 1.22 -13.52
CA SER A 255 17.84 0.24 -14.18
C SER A 255 18.34 -0.83 -13.20
N PRO A 256 18.48 -2.11 -13.60
CA PRO A 256 19.04 -3.16 -12.75
C PRO A 256 20.43 -2.81 -12.19
N ALA A 257 21.21 -2.00 -12.93
CA ALA A 257 22.51 -1.53 -12.47
C ALA A 257 22.43 -0.59 -11.24
N GLN A 258 21.27 0.02 -10.97
CA GLN A 258 21.10 0.82 -9.76
C GLN A 258 20.97 -0.06 -8.51
N LEU A 259 20.49 -1.31 -8.63
CA LEU A 259 20.33 -2.22 -7.49
C LEU A 259 21.63 -2.53 -6.78
N THR A 260 22.74 -2.60 -7.50
CA THR A 260 24.06 -2.93 -6.92
C THR A 260 24.91 -1.72 -6.54
N LYS A 261 24.37 -0.50 -6.67
CA LYS A 261 25.04 0.75 -6.27
C LYS A 261 24.59 1.15 -4.87
N PHE A 262 25.42 0.88 -3.87
CA PHE A 262 25.21 1.23 -2.47
C PHE A 262 26.04 2.44 -2.04
#